data_334da76abaa8d08442222973d1ae826b
#
_entry.id   334da76abaa8d08442222973d1ae826b
#
_cell.length_a   1.000
_cell.length_b   1.000
_cell.length_c   1.000
_cell.angle_alpha   90.00
_cell.angle_beta   90.00
_cell.angle_gamma   90.00
#
_symmetry.space_group_name_H-M   'P 1'
#
loop_
_entity.id
_entity.type
_entity.pdbx_description
1 polymer ?
#
loop_
_entity_poly.entity_id
_entity_poly.type
_entity_poly.pdbx_seq_one_letter_code
_entity_poly.pdbx_strand_id
1 'polypeptide(L)'
;LQYYDNVVDMIGNTPLVRLRNVTEGIQATVLAKVEYLNPGGSVKDRIALRMVEDAEAAGLLKPGGTIVEPTSGNTGVGLALVAQLKGYRCVFVCPDKVSQDKQDVLRAYGAEVVVCPTAVAPEDPRSYYNVSNRLAREIPGAWKPDQYSNPANPRSHYETTGPEVWRQTEGGITHFVAGVGTGGTISGIGRYLKEASEGRVRVIGADPEGSVYSGGTGRPYLVEGVGEDFWPETYDRGIADEIVEVSDKDSFEMTRRLAREEGLLVGGSCGMAVVAALEVARKAGPDDVVVVLLPDGGRGYLSKIFNDTWMARYGFLDNSGTEPTVADALASKPGGLPELVHVHPTETVRDAIDYMREYGVSQLPVLKAEPPVVTGEVAGSIAERDLLDALFTGQAHLHDTIERHMAAPLPMIGGGQPVSEAVGLLEKSDAALVLVDGKPKGVLTRQDLLAHLGAR
;
A
#
# COMPACT_ATOMS: atom_id res chain seq x y z
N LEU A 1 -2.07 38.60 -20.54
CA LEU A 1 -1.56 37.96 -19.35
C LEU A 1 -1.85 36.44 -19.44
N GLN A 2 -0.88 35.64 -19.06
CA GLN A 2 -1.03 34.15 -19.03
C GLN A 2 -1.07 33.74 -17.57
N TYR A 3 -2.22 33.28 -17.08
CA TYR A 3 -2.45 32.82 -15.72
C TYR A 3 -3.67 31.90 -15.67
N TYR A 4 -3.82 31.16 -14.56
CA TYR A 4 -5.04 30.42 -14.23
C TYR A 4 -5.89 31.22 -13.25
N ASP A 5 -7.21 31.18 -13.39
CA ASP A 5 -8.11 31.92 -12.48
C ASP A 5 -8.11 31.32 -11.07
N ASN A 6 -7.93 30.01 -10.98
CA ASN A 6 -7.82 29.30 -9.70
C ASN A 6 -6.96 28.03 -9.86
N VAL A 7 -6.64 27.37 -8.73
CA VAL A 7 -5.74 26.23 -8.72
C VAL A 7 -6.36 24.96 -9.33
N VAL A 8 -7.69 24.80 -9.36
CA VAL A 8 -8.33 23.62 -9.98
C VAL A 8 -8.20 23.65 -11.51
N ASP A 9 -8.04 24.82 -12.13
CA ASP A 9 -7.82 24.95 -13.56
C ASP A 9 -6.45 24.39 -14.00
N MET A 10 -5.54 24.15 -13.03
CA MET A 10 -4.24 23.53 -13.27
C MET A 10 -4.31 21.99 -13.27
N ILE A 11 -5.46 21.41 -12.92
CA ILE A 11 -5.61 19.94 -12.89
C ILE A 11 -5.54 19.40 -14.32
N GLY A 12 -4.71 18.37 -14.52
CA GLY A 12 -4.54 17.72 -15.82
C GLY A 12 -3.41 18.31 -16.66
N ASN A 13 -3.36 17.95 -17.91
CA ASN A 13 -2.29 18.28 -18.86
C ASN A 13 -0.89 18.01 -18.31
N THR A 14 -0.77 16.97 -17.49
CA THR A 14 0.50 16.54 -16.90
C THR A 14 1.47 16.06 -17.99
N PRO A 15 2.79 16.24 -17.82
CA PRO A 15 3.76 15.92 -18.87
C PRO A 15 4.02 14.41 -18.97
N LEU A 16 4.55 14.02 -20.14
CA LEU A 16 5.28 12.77 -20.34
C LEU A 16 6.78 13.01 -20.17
N VAL A 17 7.46 12.13 -19.44
CA VAL A 17 8.91 12.15 -19.25
C VAL A 17 9.49 10.82 -19.74
N ARG A 18 10.51 10.86 -20.61
CA ARG A 18 11.18 9.65 -21.06
C ARG A 18 12.08 9.11 -19.95
N LEU A 19 11.89 7.85 -19.57
CA LEU A 19 12.80 7.12 -18.70
C LEU A 19 14.02 6.66 -19.50
N ARG A 20 15.23 6.84 -18.97
CA ARG A 20 16.48 6.54 -19.67
C ARG A 20 17.40 5.61 -18.92
N ASN A 21 17.61 5.86 -17.63
CA ASN A 21 18.60 5.12 -16.85
C ASN A 21 18.06 3.78 -16.35
N VAL A 22 16.80 3.76 -15.87
CA VAL A 22 16.15 2.51 -15.44
C VAL A 22 15.76 1.62 -16.62
N THR A 23 15.82 2.13 -17.86
CA THR A 23 15.48 1.42 -19.10
C THR A 23 16.72 0.93 -19.87
N GLU A 24 17.89 0.88 -19.25
CA GLU A 24 19.10 0.39 -19.89
C GLU A 24 18.88 -1.01 -20.50
N GLY A 25 19.30 -1.17 -21.76
CA GLY A 25 19.12 -2.43 -22.52
C GLY A 25 17.72 -2.66 -23.10
N ILE A 26 16.76 -1.76 -22.87
CA ILE A 26 15.41 -1.81 -23.46
C ILE A 26 15.37 -1.01 -24.75
N GLN A 27 14.84 -1.63 -25.82
CA GLN A 27 14.75 -0.99 -27.14
C GLN A 27 13.52 -0.07 -27.27
N ALA A 28 12.41 -0.43 -26.63
CA ALA A 28 11.18 0.35 -26.67
C ALA A 28 11.34 1.71 -25.98
N THR A 29 10.57 2.69 -26.43
CA THR A 29 10.48 3.97 -25.75
C THR A 29 9.54 3.87 -24.54
N VAL A 30 10.05 4.17 -23.33
CA VAL A 30 9.26 4.16 -22.10
C VAL A 30 9.06 5.58 -21.61
N LEU A 31 7.81 5.99 -21.49
CA LEU A 31 7.38 7.35 -21.10
C LEU A 31 6.58 7.27 -19.80
N ALA A 32 6.92 8.12 -18.85
CA ALA A 32 6.20 8.28 -17.58
C ALA A 32 5.21 9.44 -17.66
N LYS A 33 3.92 9.17 -17.43
CA LYS A 33 2.88 10.19 -17.25
C LYS A 33 2.91 10.67 -15.80
N VAL A 34 3.39 11.90 -15.56
CA VAL A 34 3.77 12.39 -14.23
C VAL A 34 2.59 13.08 -13.55
N GLU A 35 1.73 12.32 -12.88
CA GLU A 35 0.49 12.81 -12.28
C GLU A 35 0.69 13.56 -10.95
N TYR A 36 1.86 13.47 -10.30
CA TYR A 36 2.12 14.28 -9.10
C TYR A 36 2.28 15.78 -9.39
N LEU A 37 2.31 16.17 -10.65
CA LEU A 37 2.31 17.58 -11.05
C LEU A 37 0.91 18.19 -11.07
N ASN A 38 -0.14 17.44 -10.80
CA ASN A 38 -1.42 18.05 -10.42
C ASN A 38 -1.27 18.86 -9.12
N PRO A 39 -2.07 19.91 -8.90
CA PRO A 39 -1.89 20.84 -7.78
C PRO A 39 -2.01 20.19 -6.39
N GLY A 40 -2.82 19.14 -6.21
CA GLY A 40 -2.90 18.34 -4.99
C GLY A 40 -1.85 17.24 -4.90
N GLY A 41 -1.02 17.07 -5.92
CA GLY A 41 0.11 16.15 -5.93
C GLY A 41 -0.22 14.72 -6.37
N SER A 42 -1.39 14.47 -6.97
CA SER A 42 -1.73 13.14 -7.46
C SER A 42 -2.75 13.12 -8.60
N VAL A 43 -2.88 11.96 -9.22
CA VAL A 43 -3.91 11.65 -10.22
C VAL A 43 -5.34 11.81 -9.69
N LYS A 44 -5.53 11.71 -8.37
CA LYS A 44 -6.84 11.78 -7.71
C LYS A 44 -7.49 13.16 -7.76
N ASP A 45 -6.72 14.22 -8.01
CA ASP A 45 -7.27 15.56 -8.22
C ASP A 45 -8.29 15.57 -9.36
N ARG A 46 -8.04 14.80 -10.41
CA ARG A 46 -8.92 14.67 -11.57
C ARG A 46 -10.29 14.12 -11.21
N ILE A 47 -10.33 13.00 -10.49
CA ILE A 47 -11.60 12.38 -10.11
C ILE A 47 -12.31 13.18 -9.03
N ALA A 48 -11.59 13.82 -8.12
CA ALA A 48 -12.16 14.69 -7.09
C ALA A 48 -12.97 15.83 -7.72
N LEU A 49 -12.40 16.54 -8.68
CA LEU A 49 -13.09 17.61 -9.40
C LEU A 49 -14.34 17.07 -10.12
N ARG A 50 -14.20 15.99 -10.89
CA ARG A 50 -15.31 15.44 -11.67
C ARG A 50 -16.44 14.91 -10.78
N MET A 51 -16.14 14.19 -9.71
CA MET A 51 -17.16 13.69 -8.80
C MET A 51 -17.97 14.83 -8.14
N VAL A 52 -17.26 15.90 -7.74
CA VAL A 52 -17.93 17.09 -7.17
C VAL A 52 -18.80 17.79 -8.21
N GLU A 53 -18.30 18.05 -9.41
CA GLU A 53 -19.07 18.70 -10.47
C GLU A 53 -20.31 17.89 -10.88
N ASP A 54 -20.19 16.59 -10.98
CA ASP A 54 -21.33 15.72 -11.27
C ASP A 54 -22.38 15.75 -10.16
N ALA A 55 -21.93 15.75 -8.91
CA ALA A 55 -22.85 15.83 -7.75
C ALA A 55 -23.57 17.18 -7.68
N GLU A 56 -22.89 18.28 -8.05
CA GLU A 56 -23.50 19.61 -8.19
C GLU A 56 -24.57 19.61 -9.29
N ALA A 57 -24.21 19.10 -10.49
CA ALA A 57 -25.13 19.01 -11.61
C ALA A 57 -26.36 18.14 -11.34
N ALA A 58 -26.18 17.06 -10.58
CA ALA A 58 -27.26 16.17 -10.17
C ALA A 58 -28.06 16.68 -8.96
N GLY A 59 -27.68 17.80 -8.34
CA GLY A 59 -28.32 18.33 -7.14
C GLY A 59 -28.07 17.51 -5.85
N LEU A 60 -27.10 16.60 -5.89
CA LEU A 60 -26.70 15.77 -4.73
C LEU A 60 -25.84 16.54 -3.73
N LEU A 61 -25.03 17.49 -4.22
CA LEU A 61 -24.23 18.39 -3.42
C LEU A 61 -24.67 19.83 -3.69
N LYS A 62 -25.18 20.49 -2.66
CA LYS A 62 -25.69 21.87 -2.74
C LYS A 62 -24.68 22.84 -2.14
N PRO A 63 -24.70 24.14 -2.54
CA PRO A 63 -23.84 25.17 -1.95
C PRO A 63 -23.82 25.11 -0.43
N GLY A 64 -22.62 25.14 0.17
CA GLY A 64 -22.44 25.02 1.62
C GLY A 64 -22.57 23.60 2.18
N GLY A 65 -22.77 22.61 1.32
CA GLY A 65 -22.86 21.19 1.72
C GLY A 65 -21.56 20.62 2.27
N THR A 66 -21.64 19.37 2.74
CA THR A 66 -20.51 18.67 3.35
C THR A 66 -20.16 17.43 2.55
N ILE A 67 -18.88 17.28 2.21
CA ILE A 67 -18.33 16.07 1.57
C ILE A 67 -17.84 15.13 2.68
N VAL A 68 -18.37 13.90 2.71
CA VAL A 68 -17.97 12.86 3.67
C VAL A 68 -17.38 11.68 2.91
N GLU A 69 -16.13 11.31 3.18
CA GLU A 69 -15.47 10.19 2.49
C GLU A 69 -14.56 9.41 3.44
N PRO A 70 -14.57 8.06 3.37
CA PRO A 70 -13.56 7.25 4.04
C PRO A 70 -12.28 7.31 3.21
N THR A 71 -11.38 8.22 3.54
CA THR A 71 -10.13 8.42 2.82
C THR A 71 -9.06 9.03 3.72
N SER A 72 -7.85 8.57 3.53
CA SER A 72 -6.66 9.09 4.22
C SER A 72 -5.55 9.50 3.25
N GLY A 73 -5.79 9.35 1.97
CA GLY A 73 -4.76 9.51 0.95
C GLY A 73 -5.09 10.59 -0.07
N ASN A 74 -4.64 10.32 -1.28
CA ASN A 74 -4.67 11.26 -2.40
C ASN A 74 -6.09 11.75 -2.78
N THR A 75 -7.10 10.87 -2.66
CA THR A 75 -8.50 11.26 -2.92
C THR A 75 -8.99 12.31 -1.92
N GLY A 76 -8.66 12.16 -0.64
CA GLY A 76 -8.98 13.16 0.38
C GLY A 76 -8.33 14.51 0.09
N VAL A 77 -7.07 14.53 -0.33
CA VAL A 77 -6.37 15.77 -0.72
C VAL A 77 -7.06 16.42 -1.91
N GLY A 78 -7.38 15.66 -2.96
CA GLY A 78 -8.08 16.20 -4.14
C GLY A 78 -9.45 16.76 -3.79
N LEU A 79 -10.25 16.05 -2.98
CA LEU A 79 -11.55 16.51 -2.52
C LEU A 79 -11.44 17.78 -1.65
N ALA A 80 -10.47 17.82 -0.74
CA ALA A 80 -10.25 18.99 0.12
C ALA A 80 -9.88 20.23 -0.70
N LEU A 81 -8.99 20.08 -1.67
CA LEU A 81 -8.57 21.17 -2.57
C LEU A 81 -9.77 21.74 -3.34
N VAL A 82 -10.57 20.88 -3.95
CA VAL A 82 -11.78 21.30 -4.70
C VAL A 82 -12.82 21.92 -3.76
N ALA A 83 -13.01 21.34 -2.59
CA ALA A 83 -13.97 21.81 -1.60
C ALA A 83 -13.66 23.23 -1.11
N GLN A 84 -12.39 23.54 -0.85
CA GLN A 84 -11.98 24.89 -0.41
C GLN A 84 -12.38 25.96 -1.43
N LEU A 85 -12.19 25.68 -2.71
CA LEU A 85 -12.50 26.65 -3.78
C LEU A 85 -14.00 26.79 -4.05
N LYS A 86 -14.76 25.73 -3.82
CA LYS A 86 -16.21 25.69 -4.06
C LYS A 86 -17.06 25.97 -2.82
N GLY A 87 -16.43 26.17 -1.65
CA GLY A 87 -17.11 26.52 -0.40
C GLY A 87 -17.82 25.33 0.28
N TYR A 88 -17.30 24.12 0.11
CA TYR A 88 -17.80 22.93 0.81
C TYR A 88 -16.97 22.61 2.05
N ARG A 89 -17.63 22.00 3.05
CA ARG A 89 -16.95 21.36 4.18
C ARG A 89 -16.53 19.95 3.81
N CYS A 90 -15.44 19.49 4.43
CA CYS A 90 -14.97 18.11 4.30
C CYS A 90 -14.91 17.45 5.67
N VAL A 91 -15.43 16.23 5.77
CA VAL A 91 -15.26 15.32 6.90
C VAL A 91 -14.70 14.01 6.36
N PHE A 92 -13.42 13.73 6.65
CA PHE A 92 -12.75 12.51 6.21
C PHE A 92 -12.60 11.54 7.37
N VAL A 93 -12.91 10.29 7.11
CA VAL A 93 -12.83 9.22 8.10
C VAL A 93 -11.62 8.35 7.77
N CYS A 94 -10.68 8.29 8.69
CA CYS A 94 -9.39 7.61 8.51
C CYS A 94 -9.22 6.48 9.54
N PRO A 95 -8.63 5.34 9.16
CA PRO A 95 -8.19 4.36 10.15
C PRO A 95 -6.98 4.89 10.95
N ASP A 96 -6.86 4.46 12.21
CA ASP A 96 -5.81 4.91 13.15
C ASP A 96 -4.38 4.54 12.72
N LYS A 97 -4.22 3.57 11.81
CA LYS A 97 -2.93 3.21 11.18
C LYS A 97 -2.38 4.26 10.22
N VAL A 98 -3.18 5.23 9.82
CA VAL A 98 -2.77 6.31 8.91
C VAL A 98 -1.82 7.25 9.64
N SER A 99 -0.68 7.55 9.00
CA SER A 99 0.32 8.44 9.58
C SER A 99 -0.25 9.82 9.94
N GLN A 100 0.29 10.42 11.01
CA GLN A 100 -0.10 11.76 11.44
C GLN A 100 0.09 12.78 10.32
N ASP A 101 1.21 12.71 9.58
CA ASP A 101 1.50 13.61 8.46
C ASP A 101 0.39 13.64 7.41
N LYS A 102 -0.16 12.48 7.05
CA LYS A 102 -1.27 12.40 6.09
C LYS A 102 -2.55 13.03 6.63
N GLN A 103 -2.84 12.80 7.91
CA GLN A 103 -3.99 13.43 8.56
C GLN A 103 -3.82 14.97 8.63
N ASP A 104 -2.60 15.43 8.92
CA ASP A 104 -2.30 16.86 9.05
C ASP A 104 -2.38 17.60 7.72
N VAL A 105 -2.02 16.96 6.60
CA VAL A 105 -2.26 17.52 5.26
C VAL A 105 -3.75 17.78 5.02
N LEU A 106 -4.63 16.85 5.37
CA LEU A 106 -6.09 17.03 5.23
C LEU A 106 -6.60 18.18 6.13
N ARG A 107 -6.11 18.24 7.38
CA ARG A 107 -6.46 19.34 8.30
C ARG A 107 -5.93 20.69 7.81
N ALA A 108 -4.75 20.72 7.19
CA ALA A 108 -4.18 21.94 6.61
C ALA A 108 -5.05 22.53 5.49
N TYR A 109 -5.75 21.68 4.72
CA TYR A 109 -6.78 22.09 3.78
C TYR A 109 -8.12 22.49 4.45
N GLY A 110 -8.22 22.44 5.78
CA GLY A 110 -9.43 22.78 6.52
C GLY A 110 -10.43 21.64 6.68
N ALA A 111 -10.05 20.41 6.36
CA ALA A 111 -10.93 19.26 6.58
C ALA A 111 -10.98 18.83 8.05
N GLU A 112 -12.14 18.37 8.50
CA GLU A 112 -12.29 17.62 9.72
C GLU A 112 -11.86 16.16 9.49
N VAL A 113 -11.05 15.62 10.38
CA VAL A 113 -10.54 14.23 10.29
C VAL A 113 -11.01 13.44 11.50
N VAL A 114 -11.83 12.43 11.23
CA VAL A 114 -12.34 11.48 12.23
C VAL A 114 -11.51 10.20 12.17
N VAL A 115 -10.85 9.85 13.27
CA VAL A 115 -9.98 8.66 13.33
C VAL A 115 -10.76 7.49 13.94
N CYS A 116 -10.73 6.35 13.26
CA CYS A 116 -11.42 5.13 13.65
C CYS A 116 -10.44 3.98 13.88
N PRO A 117 -10.75 3.02 14.78
CA PRO A 117 -9.90 1.87 15.02
C PRO A 117 -9.80 0.99 13.77
N THR A 118 -8.56 0.55 13.45
CA THR A 118 -8.31 -0.42 12.36
C THR A 118 -8.60 -1.85 12.79
N ALA A 119 -8.37 -2.16 14.08
CA ALA A 119 -8.47 -3.51 14.63
C ALA A 119 -9.93 -3.91 14.97
N VAL A 120 -10.86 -3.68 14.05
CA VAL A 120 -12.27 -4.05 14.17
C VAL A 120 -12.74 -4.71 12.88
N ALA A 121 -13.75 -5.60 12.99
CA ALA A 121 -14.35 -6.22 11.82
C ALA A 121 -15.02 -5.16 10.91
N PRO A 122 -15.10 -5.37 9.59
CA PRO A 122 -15.74 -4.43 8.67
C PRO A 122 -17.19 -4.09 9.04
N GLU A 123 -17.90 -5.03 9.66
CA GLU A 123 -19.30 -4.90 10.12
C GLU A 123 -19.43 -4.13 11.43
N ASP A 124 -18.34 -3.94 12.17
CA ASP A 124 -18.35 -3.20 13.45
C ASP A 124 -18.81 -1.75 13.20
N PRO A 125 -19.77 -1.23 13.99
CA PRO A 125 -20.20 0.17 13.87
C PRO A 125 -19.10 1.21 14.00
N ARG A 126 -17.94 0.85 14.58
CA ARG A 126 -16.76 1.70 14.72
C ARG A 126 -15.83 1.64 13.52
N SER A 127 -16.04 0.72 12.56
CA SER A 127 -15.24 0.66 11.35
C SER A 127 -15.33 1.97 10.58
N TYR A 128 -14.24 2.38 9.95
CA TYR A 128 -14.20 3.65 9.23
C TYR A 128 -15.22 3.72 8.09
N TYR A 129 -15.60 2.60 7.49
CA TYR A 129 -16.67 2.52 6.50
C TYR A 129 -18.05 2.84 7.14
N ASN A 130 -18.38 2.19 8.26
CA ASN A 130 -19.66 2.39 8.93
C ASN A 130 -19.78 3.78 9.55
N VAL A 131 -18.68 4.31 10.10
CA VAL A 131 -18.64 5.69 10.62
C VAL A 131 -18.86 6.69 9.48
N SER A 132 -18.20 6.52 8.32
CA SER A 132 -18.43 7.41 7.18
C SER A 132 -19.86 7.34 6.64
N ASN A 133 -20.44 6.15 6.56
CA ASN A 133 -21.84 5.97 6.15
C ASN A 133 -22.83 6.61 7.13
N ARG A 134 -22.57 6.52 8.42
CA ARG A 134 -23.36 7.16 9.46
C ARG A 134 -23.28 8.67 9.35
N LEU A 135 -22.07 9.24 9.29
CA LEU A 135 -21.88 10.69 9.17
C LEU A 135 -22.52 11.27 7.91
N ALA A 136 -22.46 10.54 6.78
CA ALA A 136 -23.10 10.95 5.55
C ALA A 136 -24.64 11.02 5.67
N ARG A 137 -25.25 10.22 6.57
CA ARG A 137 -26.71 10.27 6.85
C ARG A 137 -27.07 11.30 7.91
N GLU A 138 -26.23 11.49 8.92
CA GLU A 138 -26.52 12.35 10.08
C GLU A 138 -26.23 13.84 9.81
N ILE A 139 -25.23 14.15 8.99
CA ILE A 139 -24.88 15.54 8.69
C ILE A 139 -25.84 16.10 7.63
N PRO A 140 -26.59 17.17 7.92
CA PRO A 140 -27.48 17.78 6.95
C PRO A 140 -26.72 18.29 5.72
N GLY A 141 -27.20 17.94 4.51
CA GLY A 141 -26.56 18.34 3.26
C GLY A 141 -25.24 17.62 2.96
N ALA A 142 -24.98 16.50 3.65
CA ALA A 142 -23.81 15.68 3.35
C ALA A 142 -24.00 14.86 2.07
N TRP A 143 -22.90 14.71 1.36
CA TRP A 143 -22.78 13.85 0.19
C TRP A 143 -21.51 13.01 0.30
N LYS A 144 -21.61 11.73 -0.07
CA LYS A 144 -20.49 10.79 -0.08
C LYS A 144 -20.10 10.48 -1.53
N PRO A 145 -18.87 10.85 -1.97
CA PRO A 145 -18.39 10.60 -3.33
C PRO A 145 -18.36 9.14 -3.72
N ASP A 146 -17.87 8.27 -2.85
CA ASP A 146 -17.68 6.84 -3.05
C ASP A 146 -16.86 6.52 -4.31
N GLN A 147 -15.56 6.71 -4.23
CA GLN A 147 -14.64 6.52 -5.36
C GLN A 147 -14.62 5.09 -5.94
N TYR A 148 -15.10 4.10 -5.19
CA TYR A 148 -15.10 2.69 -5.60
C TYR A 148 -16.34 2.29 -6.43
N SER A 149 -17.40 3.09 -6.39
CA SER A 149 -18.65 2.82 -7.14
C SER A 149 -19.06 3.99 -8.04
N ASN A 150 -18.50 5.18 -7.87
CA ASN A 150 -18.91 6.38 -8.60
C ASN A 150 -18.42 6.34 -10.06
N PRO A 151 -19.33 6.30 -11.06
CA PRO A 151 -18.96 6.23 -12.47
C PRO A 151 -18.22 7.48 -12.98
N ALA A 152 -18.27 8.60 -12.27
CA ALA A 152 -17.49 9.79 -12.55
C ALA A 152 -15.99 9.55 -12.48
N ASN A 153 -15.54 8.57 -11.66
CA ASN A 153 -14.14 8.20 -11.56
C ASN A 153 -13.58 7.71 -12.91
N PRO A 154 -13.98 6.56 -13.48
CA PRO A 154 -13.45 6.15 -14.79
C PRO A 154 -13.79 7.13 -15.90
N ARG A 155 -14.94 7.78 -15.88
CA ARG A 155 -15.32 8.77 -16.89
C ARG A 155 -14.38 9.97 -16.92
N SER A 156 -13.92 10.46 -15.77
CA SER A 156 -12.92 11.54 -15.70
C SER A 156 -11.66 11.20 -16.50
N HIS A 157 -11.18 9.99 -16.39
CA HIS A 157 -9.99 9.52 -17.12
C HIS A 157 -10.25 9.28 -18.60
N TYR A 158 -11.44 8.78 -18.94
CA TYR A 158 -11.85 8.63 -20.34
C TYR A 158 -11.92 9.99 -21.07
N GLU A 159 -12.42 11.02 -20.40
CA GLU A 159 -12.60 12.36 -20.98
C GLU A 159 -11.35 13.24 -20.91
N THR A 160 -10.39 12.97 -20.03
CA THR A 160 -9.21 13.83 -19.82
C THR A 160 -7.89 13.12 -20.00
N THR A 161 -7.53 12.18 -19.13
CA THR A 161 -6.21 11.56 -19.09
C THR A 161 -5.93 10.71 -20.34
N GLY A 162 -6.92 9.94 -20.79
CA GLY A 162 -6.83 9.13 -22.02
C GLY A 162 -6.54 9.98 -23.25
N PRO A 163 -7.36 11.02 -23.56
CA PRO A 163 -7.10 11.95 -24.64
C PRO A 163 -5.74 12.68 -24.54
N GLU A 164 -5.29 13.03 -23.34
CA GLU A 164 -3.97 13.64 -23.15
C GLU A 164 -2.85 12.69 -23.56
N VAL A 165 -2.87 11.45 -23.10
CA VAL A 165 -1.86 10.42 -23.46
C VAL A 165 -1.84 10.19 -24.97
N TRP A 166 -3.01 10.05 -25.59
CA TRP A 166 -3.13 9.84 -27.03
C TRP A 166 -2.53 11.00 -27.83
N ARG A 167 -2.89 12.24 -27.47
CA ARG A 167 -2.36 13.44 -28.10
C ARG A 167 -0.86 13.60 -27.89
N GLN A 168 -0.38 13.38 -26.66
CA GLN A 168 1.03 13.57 -26.30
C GLN A 168 1.95 12.54 -26.99
N THR A 169 1.43 11.37 -27.34
CA THR A 169 2.15 10.35 -28.10
C THR A 169 1.87 10.41 -29.60
N GLU A 170 1.10 11.41 -30.05
CA GLU A 170 0.68 11.55 -31.46
C GLU A 170 0.02 10.27 -32.01
N GLY A 171 -0.69 9.54 -31.14
CA GLY A 171 -1.31 8.24 -31.46
C GLY A 171 -0.32 7.08 -31.60
N GLY A 172 0.95 7.29 -31.29
CA GLY A 172 2.00 6.26 -31.39
C GLY A 172 2.13 5.32 -30.19
N ILE A 173 1.34 5.52 -29.13
CA ILE A 173 1.34 4.61 -27.99
C ILE A 173 0.94 3.19 -28.39
N THR A 174 1.68 2.18 -27.92
CA THR A 174 1.40 0.75 -28.14
C THR A 174 1.00 0.02 -26.87
N HIS A 175 1.51 0.44 -25.72
CA HIS A 175 1.24 -0.17 -24.41
C HIS A 175 0.98 0.90 -23.36
N PHE A 176 -0.10 0.73 -22.59
CA PHE A 176 -0.41 1.57 -21.43
C PHE A 176 -0.34 0.73 -20.16
N VAL A 177 0.41 1.22 -19.17
CA VAL A 177 0.61 0.54 -17.88
C VAL A 177 0.18 1.43 -16.74
N ALA A 178 -0.65 0.91 -15.85
CA ALA A 178 -1.07 1.60 -14.64
C ALA A 178 -1.23 0.65 -13.46
N GLY A 179 -0.92 1.10 -12.27
CA GLY A 179 -1.30 0.44 -11.03
C GLY A 179 -2.82 0.44 -10.85
N VAL A 180 -3.36 -0.65 -10.31
CA VAL A 180 -4.80 -0.82 -10.14
C VAL A 180 -5.16 -0.65 -8.66
N GLY A 181 -5.86 0.43 -8.32
CA GLY A 181 -6.51 0.64 -7.03
C GLY A 181 -8.03 0.52 -7.21
N THR A 182 -8.76 1.63 -7.27
CA THR A 182 -10.20 1.62 -7.57
C THR A 182 -10.54 1.08 -8.97
N GLY A 183 -9.53 0.95 -9.83
CA GLY A 183 -9.71 0.55 -11.22
C GLY A 183 -10.18 1.66 -12.16
N GLY A 184 -10.54 2.83 -11.64
CA GLY A 184 -11.06 3.94 -12.48
C GLY A 184 -10.04 4.47 -13.47
N THR A 185 -8.79 4.62 -13.06
CA THR A 185 -7.70 5.11 -13.93
C THR A 185 -7.48 4.20 -15.13
N ILE A 186 -7.22 2.92 -14.89
CA ILE A 186 -6.95 1.95 -15.96
C ILE A 186 -8.18 1.72 -16.85
N SER A 187 -9.38 1.71 -16.27
CA SER A 187 -10.63 1.50 -17.01
C SER A 187 -10.94 2.67 -17.93
N GLY A 188 -10.85 3.90 -17.42
CA GLY A 188 -11.15 5.09 -18.21
C GLY A 188 -10.13 5.34 -19.29
N ILE A 189 -8.83 5.33 -18.97
CA ILE A 189 -7.75 5.53 -19.93
C ILE A 189 -7.72 4.39 -20.94
N GLY A 190 -7.77 3.15 -20.44
CA GLY A 190 -7.71 1.96 -21.28
C GLY A 190 -8.84 1.90 -22.31
N ARG A 191 -10.06 2.23 -21.91
CA ARG A 191 -11.21 2.31 -22.83
C ARG A 191 -10.96 3.34 -23.93
N TYR A 192 -10.57 4.55 -23.56
CA TYR A 192 -10.30 5.60 -24.55
C TYR A 192 -9.19 5.19 -25.52
N LEU A 193 -8.07 4.66 -25.01
CA LEU A 193 -6.93 4.30 -25.85
C LEU A 193 -7.27 3.12 -26.79
N LYS A 194 -8.02 2.13 -26.32
CA LYS A 194 -8.49 1.03 -27.16
C LYS A 194 -9.43 1.51 -28.28
N GLU A 195 -10.36 2.40 -27.97
CA GLU A 195 -11.26 3.00 -28.96
C GLU A 195 -10.47 3.85 -29.96
N ALA A 196 -9.62 4.77 -29.51
CA ALA A 196 -8.85 5.66 -30.38
C ALA A 196 -7.85 4.91 -31.28
N SER A 197 -7.34 3.77 -30.83
CA SER A 197 -6.39 2.95 -31.57
C SER A 197 -7.03 1.81 -32.36
N GLU A 198 -8.35 1.68 -32.37
CA GLU A 198 -9.08 0.54 -32.96
C GLU A 198 -8.60 -0.81 -32.41
N GLY A 199 -8.37 -0.87 -31.09
CA GLY A 199 -7.97 -2.06 -30.36
C GLY A 199 -6.47 -2.41 -30.40
N ARG A 200 -5.62 -1.56 -30.99
CA ARG A 200 -4.18 -1.84 -31.12
C ARG A 200 -3.39 -1.62 -29.82
N VAL A 201 -3.80 -0.68 -29.00
CA VAL A 201 -3.13 -0.42 -27.71
C VAL A 201 -3.43 -1.52 -26.72
N ARG A 202 -2.38 -2.11 -26.17
CA ARG A 202 -2.48 -3.06 -25.05
C ARG A 202 -2.51 -2.33 -23.72
N VAL A 203 -3.37 -2.79 -22.82
CA VAL A 203 -3.55 -2.21 -21.47
C VAL A 203 -3.07 -3.22 -20.44
N ILE A 204 -2.13 -2.81 -19.61
CA ILE A 204 -1.49 -3.65 -18.60
C ILE A 204 -1.75 -3.06 -17.21
N GLY A 205 -2.31 -3.87 -16.31
CA GLY A 205 -2.44 -3.55 -14.91
C GLY A 205 -1.22 -4.00 -14.11
N ALA A 206 -0.73 -3.14 -13.22
CA ALA A 206 0.23 -3.52 -12.21
C ALA A 206 -0.50 -3.70 -10.87
N ASP A 207 -0.25 -4.83 -10.21
CA ASP A 207 -0.96 -5.22 -8.99
C ASP A 207 0.02 -5.69 -7.91
N PRO A 208 -0.15 -5.32 -6.64
CA PRO A 208 0.71 -5.82 -5.60
C PRO A 208 0.44 -7.29 -5.29
N GLU A 209 1.48 -8.04 -4.97
CA GLU A 209 1.38 -9.42 -4.49
C GLU A 209 0.38 -9.53 -3.34
N GLY A 210 -0.61 -10.40 -3.47
CA GLY A 210 -1.67 -10.62 -2.49
C GLY A 210 -3.01 -9.96 -2.81
N SER A 211 -3.06 -9.00 -3.71
CA SER A 211 -4.31 -8.37 -4.18
C SER A 211 -5.15 -9.33 -5.04
N VAL A 212 -6.46 -9.06 -5.11
CA VAL A 212 -7.40 -9.91 -5.86
C VAL A 212 -7.23 -9.81 -7.39
N TYR A 213 -6.66 -8.74 -7.92
CA TYR A 213 -6.60 -8.51 -9.37
C TYR A 213 -5.66 -9.48 -10.09
N SER A 214 -4.55 -9.86 -9.45
CA SER A 214 -3.59 -10.84 -9.96
C SER A 214 -3.93 -12.28 -9.58
N GLY A 215 -5.08 -12.52 -8.98
CA GLY A 215 -5.54 -13.84 -8.55
C GLY A 215 -5.25 -14.17 -7.09
N GLY A 216 -4.79 -13.21 -6.31
CA GLY A 216 -4.62 -13.31 -4.87
C GLY A 216 -5.96 -13.36 -4.11
N THR A 217 -5.88 -13.56 -2.81
CA THR A 217 -7.04 -13.71 -1.91
C THR A 217 -7.33 -12.46 -1.08
N GLY A 218 -6.77 -11.32 -1.44
CA GLY A 218 -6.93 -10.06 -0.70
C GLY A 218 -6.04 -10.00 0.55
N ARG A 219 -4.83 -10.58 0.48
CA ARG A 219 -3.85 -10.52 1.58
C ARG A 219 -3.16 -9.17 1.63
N PRO A 220 -2.76 -8.69 2.82
CA PRO A 220 -2.13 -7.38 2.98
C PRO A 220 -0.77 -7.29 2.27
N TYR A 221 -0.39 -6.08 1.91
CA TYR A 221 0.90 -5.65 1.35
C TYR A 221 1.27 -4.29 1.91
N LEU A 222 2.50 -3.81 1.66
CA LEU A 222 2.99 -2.55 2.20
C LEU A 222 2.87 -1.37 1.23
N VAL A 223 2.84 -1.63 -0.08
CA VAL A 223 2.61 -0.58 -1.07
C VAL A 223 1.23 0.04 -0.90
N GLU A 224 1.14 1.37 -1.00
CA GLU A 224 -0.08 2.13 -0.72
C GLU A 224 -0.76 2.61 -2.02
N GLY A 225 -2.09 2.71 -1.99
CA GLY A 225 -2.91 3.31 -3.06
C GLY A 225 -3.19 2.42 -4.25
N VAL A 226 -2.82 1.15 -4.19
CA VAL A 226 -3.04 0.12 -5.21
C VAL A 226 -3.41 -1.20 -4.56
N GLY A 227 -3.98 -2.10 -5.36
CA GLY A 227 -4.46 -3.39 -4.90
C GLY A 227 -5.74 -3.26 -4.07
N GLU A 228 -6.51 -4.33 -4.03
CA GLU A 228 -7.73 -4.42 -3.22
C GLU A 228 -7.96 -5.88 -2.77
N ASP A 229 -8.84 -6.03 -1.78
CA ASP A 229 -9.37 -7.32 -1.30
C ASP A 229 -10.76 -7.63 -1.86
N PHE A 230 -11.29 -6.74 -2.69
CA PHE A 230 -12.56 -6.89 -3.41
C PHE A 230 -12.48 -6.29 -4.82
N TRP A 231 -13.52 -6.49 -5.64
CA TRP A 231 -13.62 -5.94 -6.99
C TRP A 231 -14.50 -4.69 -7.01
N PRO A 232 -13.93 -3.48 -7.19
CA PRO A 232 -14.68 -2.24 -7.26
C PRO A 232 -15.58 -2.18 -8.51
N GLU A 233 -16.73 -1.51 -8.41
CA GLU A 233 -17.63 -1.27 -9.54
C GLU A 233 -16.99 -0.35 -10.61
N THR A 234 -16.06 0.51 -10.20
CA THR A 234 -15.32 1.41 -11.08
C THR A 234 -14.25 0.71 -11.91
N TYR A 235 -13.99 -0.58 -11.66
CA TYR A 235 -13.04 -1.38 -12.42
C TYR A 235 -13.73 -2.24 -13.48
N ASP A 236 -13.44 -1.96 -14.73
CA ASP A 236 -13.83 -2.83 -15.85
C ASP A 236 -12.86 -4.03 -15.91
N ARG A 237 -13.33 -5.19 -15.48
CA ARG A 237 -12.52 -6.43 -15.41
C ARG A 237 -12.00 -6.91 -16.75
N GLY A 238 -12.60 -6.49 -17.85
CA GLY A 238 -12.18 -6.84 -19.21
C GLY A 238 -11.20 -5.85 -19.84
N ILE A 239 -10.85 -4.75 -19.15
CA ILE A 239 -10.05 -3.70 -19.77
C ILE A 239 -8.57 -4.06 -19.89
N ALA A 240 -7.99 -4.75 -18.89
CA ALA A 240 -6.60 -5.15 -18.91
C ALA A 240 -6.38 -6.39 -19.77
N ASP A 241 -5.44 -6.31 -20.69
CA ASP A 241 -4.99 -7.44 -21.49
C ASP A 241 -4.04 -8.36 -20.71
N GLU A 242 -3.39 -7.81 -19.69
CA GLU A 242 -2.46 -8.50 -18.81
C GLU A 242 -2.44 -7.81 -17.43
N ILE A 243 -2.31 -8.60 -16.37
CA ILE A 243 -2.04 -8.11 -15.01
C ILE A 243 -0.66 -8.64 -14.60
N VAL A 244 0.23 -7.74 -14.21
CA VAL A 244 1.57 -8.06 -13.71
C VAL A 244 1.56 -7.91 -12.20
N GLU A 245 1.81 -9.01 -11.50
CA GLU A 245 1.99 -9.02 -10.05
C GLU A 245 3.40 -8.53 -9.69
N VAL A 246 3.50 -7.60 -8.74
CA VAL A 246 4.77 -7.01 -8.32
C VAL A 246 4.90 -7.08 -6.79
N SER A 247 6.06 -7.52 -6.30
CA SER A 247 6.35 -7.58 -4.87
C SER A 247 6.55 -6.17 -4.26
N ASP A 248 6.36 -6.05 -2.95
CA ASP A 248 6.71 -4.82 -2.21
C ASP A 248 8.19 -4.46 -2.38
N LYS A 249 9.08 -5.46 -2.34
CA LYS A 249 10.52 -5.27 -2.53
C LYS A 249 10.83 -4.61 -3.87
N ASP A 250 10.37 -5.21 -4.96
CA ASP A 250 10.64 -4.68 -6.30
C ASP A 250 10.04 -3.29 -6.48
N SER A 251 8.84 -3.07 -5.92
CA SER A 251 8.17 -1.77 -5.94
C SER A 251 9.00 -0.69 -5.24
N PHE A 252 9.49 -0.97 -4.05
CA PHE A 252 10.24 0.00 -3.24
C PHE A 252 11.66 0.23 -3.76
N GLU A 253 12.34 -0.81 -4.22
CA GLU A 253 13.64 -0.68 -4.87
C GLU A 253 13.56 0.19 -6.12
N MET A 254 12.56 -0.05 -6.99
CA MET A 254 12.34 0.76 -8.18
C MET A 254 11.95 2.20 -7.83
N THR A 255 11.13 2.42 -6.80
CA THR A 255 10.78 3.76 -6.32
C THR A 255 12.04 4.56 -5.95
N ARG A 256 12.98 3.95 -5.24
CA ARG A 256 14.25 4.56 -4.86
C ARG A 256 15.15 4.80 -6.07
N ARG A 257 15.19 3.87 -7.03
CA ARG A 257 15.93 4.02 -8.30
C ARG A 257 15.39 5.17 -9.12
N LEU A 258 14.08 5.32 -9.24
CA LEU A 258 13.46 6.45 -9.97
C LEU A 258 13.92 7.80 -9.42
N ALA A 259 13.99 7.94 -8.09
CA ALA A 259 14.48 9.16 -7.48
C ALA A 259 15.98 9.42 -7.79
N ARG A 260 16.83 8.38 -7.68
CA ARG A 260 18.28 8.49 -7.80
C ARG A 260 18.80 8.51 -9.23
N GLU A 261 18.12 7.79 -10.12
CA GLU A 261 18.58 7.58 -11.50
C GLU A 261 17.83 8.47 -12.52
N GLU A 262 16.54 8.77 -12.25
CA GLU A 262 15.70 9.57 -13.16
C GLU A 262 15.36 10.97 -12.60
N GLY A 263 15.67 11.25 -11.34
CA GLY A 263 15.27 12.48 -10.66
C GLY A 263 13.77 12.57 -10.35
N LEU A 264 13.06 11.44 -10.40
CA LEU A 264 11.62 11.35 -10.16
C LEU A 264 11.35 10.88 -8.73
N LEU A 265 11.06 11.82 -7.83
CA LEU A 265 10.67 11.52 -6.46
C LEU A 265 9.19 11.19 -6.40
N VAL A 266 8.86 9.90 -6.39
CA VAL A 266 7.50 9.35 -6.55
C VAL A 266 7.14 8.38 -5.43
N GLY A 267 5.86 8.01 -5.32
CA GLY A 267 5.39 7.03 -4.34
C GLY A 267 5.65 5.58 -4.73
N GLY A 268 5.38 4.65 -3.80
CA GLY A 268 5.63 3.21 -3.98
C GLY A 268 4.83 2.57 -5.12
N SER A 269 3.60 3.01 -5.33
CA SER A 269 2.79 2.54 -6.46
C SER A 269 3.36 2.95 -7.83
N CYS A 270 4.13 4.02 -7.90
CA CYS A 270 4.84 4.42 -9.10
C CYS A 270 5.98 3.44 -9.41
N GLY A 271 6.78 3.06 -8.42
CA GLY A 271 7.81 2.03 -8.56
C GLY A 271 7.21 0.71 -9.02
N MET A 272 6.10 0.29 -8.42
CA MET A 272 5.35 -0.89 -8.82
C MET A 272 4.94 -0.84 -10.30
N ALA A 273 4.32 0.26 -10.72
CA ALA A 273 3.89 0.43 -12.12
C ALA A 273 5.08 0.42 -13.09
N VAL A 274 6.22 1.00 -12.72
CA VAL A 274 7.43 1.00 -13.56
C VAL A 274 8.04 -0.39 -13.66
N VAL A 275 8.06 -1.20 -12.59
CA VAL A 275 8.50 -2.61 -12.66
C VAL A 275 7.69 -3.37 -13.71
N ALA A 276 6.36 -3.25 -13.65
CA ALA A 276 5.48 -3.86 -14.64
C ALA A 276 5.73 -3.32 -16.06
N ALA A 277 5.91 -2.00 -16.21
CA ALA A 277 6.20 -1.38 -17.50
C ALA A 277 7.51 -1.85 -18.10
N LEU A 278 8.57 -2.04 -17.30
CA LEU A 278 9.86 -2.54 -17.76
C LEU A 278 9.77 -4.02 -18.17
N GLU A 279 8.96 -4.82 -17.47
CA GLU A 279 8.72 -6.22 -17.86
C GLU A 279 8.10 -6.30 -19.26
N VAL A 280 7.09 -5.48 -19.53
CA VAL A 280 6.45 -5.37 -20.85
C VAL A 280 7.43 -4.82 -21.89
N ALA A 281 8.16 -3.75 -21.56
CA ALA A 281 9.08 -3.08 -22.47
C ALA A 281 10.28 -3.98 -22.91
N ARG A 282 10.73 -4.90 -22.06
CA ARG A 282 11.75 -5.90 -22.42
C ARG A 282 11.31 -6.86 -23.53
N LYS A 283 10.00 -7.08 -23.65
CA LYS A 283 9.40 -7.94 -24.67
C LYS A 283 9.00 -7.16 -25.94
N ALA A 284 9.01 -5.83 -25.86
CA ALA A 284 8.59 -4.92 -26.93
C ALA A 284 9.75 -4.57 -27.87
N GLY A 285 9.42 -4.15 -29.09
CA GLY A 285 10.40 -3.77 -30.11
C GLY A 285 10.78 -2.29 -30.08
N PRO A 286 11.72 -1.88 -30.96
CA PRO A 286 12.22 -0.50 -30.98
C PRO A 286 11.18 0.56 -31.40
N ASP A 287 10.14 0.15 -32.11
CA ASP A 287 9.04 1.01 -32.57
C ASP A 287 7.91 1.12 -31.55
N ASP A 288 7.98 0.34 -30.46
CA ASP A 288 6.97 0.35 -29.41
C ASP A 288 7.14 1.54 -28.46
N VAL A 289 5.99 2.09 -28.06
CA VAL A 289 5.90 3.17 -27.07
C VAL A 289 5.07 2.69 -25.90
N VAL A 290 5.75 2.55 -24.76
CA VAL A 290 5.14 2.14 -23.49
C VAL A 290 4.92 3.39 -22.63
N VAL A 291 3.69 3.69 -22.27
CA VAL A 291 3.38 4.77 -21.32
C VAL A 291 2.99 4.18 -19.97
N VAL A 292 3.68 4.56 -18.92
CA VAL A 292 3.40 4.19 -17.52
C VAL A 292 2.91 5.39 -16.73
N LEU A 293 1.79 5.25 -16.03
CA LEU A 293 1.24 6.31 -15.20
C LEU A 293 1.87 6.28 -13.80
N LEU A 294 2.41 7.43 -13.38
CA LEU A 294 2.97 7.65 -12.04
C LEU A 294 1.97 8.46 -11.21
N PRO A 295 1.18 7.82 -10.34
CA PRO A 295 0.00 8.45 -9.75
C PRO A 295 0.29 9.55 -8.73
N ASP A 296 1.40 9.48 -7.97
CA ASP A 296 1.67 10.46 -6.91
C ASP A 296 3.15 10.74 -6.68
N GLY A 297 3.44 11.76 -5.85
CA GLY A 297 4.79 12.17 -5.47
C GLY A 297 5.30 11.44 -4.22
N GLY A 298 6.64 11.45 -4.06
CA GLY A 298 7.33 10.73 -3.00
C GLY A 298 7.41 11.44 -1.65
N ARG A 299 7.02 12.71 -1.55
CA ARG A 299 7.17 13.50 -0.32
C ARG A 299 6.39 12.94 0.89
N GLY A 300 5.27 12.25 0.63
CA GLY A 300 4.49 11.56 1.66
C GLY A 300 5.09 10.22 2.14
N TYR A 301 6.24 9.81 1.61
CA TYR A 301 6.87 8.50 1.88
C TYR A 301 8.31 8.61 2.40
N LEU A 302 8.75 9.81 2.80
CA LEU A 302 10.12 10.06 3.25
C LEU A 302 10.47 9.30 4.55
N SER A 303 9.49 9.05 5.40
CA SER A 303 9.67 8.28 6.65
C SER A 303 9.58 6.76 6.47
N LYS A 304 9.27 6.29 5.26
CA LYS A 304 9.11 4.87 4.92
C LYS A 304 10.09 4.46 3.81
N ILE A 305 9.65 4.42 2.57
CA ILE A 305 10.42 3.91 1.41
C ILE A 305 11.78 4.59 1.25
N PHE A 306 11.87 5.90 1.54
CA PHE A 306 13.12 6.67 1.43
C PHE A 306 13.94 6.70 2.71
N ASN A 307 13.49 6.06 3.78
CA ASN A 307 14.19 5.95 5.05
C ASN A 307 14.92 4.61 5.15
N ASP A 308 16.26 4.63 5.18
CA ASP A 308 17.07 3.40 5.22
C ASP A 308 16.81 2.57 6.48
N THR A 309 16.55 3.21 7.63
CA THR A 309 16.20 2.50 8.87
C THR A 309 14.89 1.74 8.73
N TRP A 310 13.88 2.35 8.12
CA TRP A 310 12.61 1.68 7.85
C TRP A 310 12.78 0.52 6.87
N MET A 311 13.50 0.74 5.77
CA MET A 311 13.77 -0.28 4.75
C MET A 311 14.56 -1.46 5.33
N ALA A 312 15.60 -1.19 6.12
CA ALA A 312 16.39 -2.23 6.78
C ALA A 312 15.55 -3.03 7.79
N ARG A 313 14.74 -2.35 8.61
CA ARG A 313 13.86 -2.98 9.60
C ARG A 313 12.85 -3.97 8.99
N TYR A 314 12.34 -3.66 7.80
CA TYR A 314 11.45 -4.55 7.06
C TYR A 314 12.19 -5.60 6.22
N GLY A 315 13.52 -5.62 6.26
CA GLY A 315 14.34 -6.59 5.54
C GLY A 315 14.49 -6.30 4.05
N PHE A 316 14.26 -5.06 3.61
CA PHE A 316 14.45 -4.63 2.23
C PHE A 316 15.87 -4.13 1.93
N LEU A 317 16.66 -3.85 2.95
CA LEU A 317 18.06 -3.46 2.81
C LEU A 317 18.97 -4.31 3.70
N ASP A 318 20.13 -4.65 3.18
CA ASP A 318 21.29 -5.12 3.96
C ASP A 318 22.13 -3.89 4.33
N ASN A 319 22.27 -3.63 5.62
CA ASN A 319 23.08 -2.56 6.18
C ASN A 319 24.09 -3.07 7.24
N SER A 320 24.37 -4.37 7.22
CA SER A 320 25.31 -5.02 8.15
C SER A 320 26.78 -4.64 7.92
N GLY A 321 27.12 -4.20 6.71
CA GLY A 321 28.50 -3.91 6.34
C GLY A 321 29.36 -5.18 6.38
N THR A 322 30.34 -5.22 7.31
CA THR A 322 31.22 -6.40 7.52
C THR A 322 30.78 -7.26 8.71
N GLU A 323 29.74 -6.85 9.44
CA GLU A 323 29.20 -7.64 10.54
C GLU A 323 28.33 -8.79 10.02
N PRO A 324 28.19 -9.88 10.80
CA PRO A 324 27.17 -10.88 10.50
C PRO A 324 25.77 -10.29 10.54
N THR A 325 24.92 -10.81 9.67
CA THR A 325 23.52 -10.39 9.60
C THR A 325 22.67 -11.14 10.62
N VAL A 326 21.51 -10.56 10.94
CA VAL A 326 20.45 -11.22 11.71
C VAL A 326 19.99 -12.51 11.01
N ALA A 327 19.96 -12.53 9.68
CA ALA A 327 19.62 -13.72 8.89
C ALA A 327 20.66 -14.84 9.09
N ASP A 328 21.96 -14.50 9.19
CA ASP A 328 23.01 -15.50 9.49
C ASP A 328 22.79 -16.12 10.88
N ALA A 329 22.43 -15.29 11.86
CA ALA A 329 22.13 -15.78 13.21
C ALA A 329 20.89 -16.68 13.22
N LEU A 330 19.85 -16.33 12.46
CA LEU A 330 18.65 -17.15 12.32
C LEU A 330 18.96 -18.49 11.63
N ALA A 331 19.77 -18.47 10.56
CA ALA A 331 20.17 -19.67 9.81
C ALA A 331 21.04 -20.62 10.62
N SER A 332 21.73 -20.14 11.66
CA SER A 332 22.56 -20.99 12.54
C SER A 332 21.76 -21.77 13.59
N LYS A 333 20.45 -21.64 13.63
CA LYS A 333 19.58 -22.47 14.49
C LYS A 333 19.70 -23.96 14.12
N PRO A 334 19.58 -24.87 15.10
CA PRO A 334 19.57 -26.31 14.83
C PRO A 334 18.50 -26.66 13.79
N GLY A 335 18.85 -27.47 12.80
CA GLY A 335 17.93 -27.91 11.75
C GLY A 335 16.78 -28.76 12.29
N GLY A 336 15.66 -28.77 11.55
CA GLY A 336 14.47 -29.58 11.88
C GLY A 336 13.28 -28.78 12.39
N LEU A 337 13.43 -27.48 12.66
CA LEU A 337 12.31 -26.59 12.96
C LEU A 337 11.64 -26.10 11.68
N PRO A 338 10.30 -25.91 11.67
CA PRO A 338 9.64 -25.11 10.66
C PRO A 338 10.26 -23.72 10.56
N GLU A 339 10.23 -23.11 9.36
CA GLU A 339 10.79 -21.78 9.13
C GLU A 339 10.22 -20.75 10.13
N LEU A 340 8.92 -20.85 10.44
CA LEU A 340 8.24 -20.00 11.41
C LEU A 340 7.27 -20.83 12.25
N VAL A 341 7.66 -21.19 13.48
CA VAL A 341 6.76 -21.82 14.45
C VAL A 341 5.79 -20.77 14.98
N HIS A 342 4.50 -21.01 14.87
CA HIS A 342 3.44 -20.04 15.15
C HIS A 342 2.18 -20.70 15.69
N VAL A 343 1.20 -19.89 16.09
CA VAL A 343 -0.18 -20.27 16.41
C VAL A 343 -1.16 -19.32 15.73
N HIS A 344 -2.42 -19.74 15.60
CA HIS A 344 -3.52 -18.92 15.12
C HIS A 344 -4.38 -18.36 16.26
N PRO A 345 -5.06 -17.22 16.08
CA PRO A 345 -5.92 -16.62 17.13
C PRO A 345 -7.00 -17.55 17.66
N THR A 346 -7.51 -18.45 16.82
CA THR A 346 -8.59 -19.39 17.12
C THR A 346 -8.13 -20.69 17.76
N GLU A 347 -6.83 -20.98 17.77
CA GLU A 347 -6.25 -22.12 18.45
C GLU A 347 -6.30 -21.94 19.98
N THR A 348 -6.10 -23.02 20.72
CA THR A 348 -6.24 -22.99 22.17
C THR A 348 -4.90 -22.75 22.88
N VAL A 349 -4.97 -22.33 24.14
CA VAL A 349 -3.79 -22.25 25.03
C VAL A 349 -3.07 -23.60 25.11
N ARG A 350 -3.80 -24.73 25.10
CA ARG A 350 -3.22 -26.07 25.03
C ARG A 350 -2.37 -26.28 23.79
N ASP A 351 -2.89 -25.89 22.61
CA ASP A 351 -2.17 -26.03 21.33
C ASP A 351 -0.85 -25.25 21.37
N ALA A 352 -0.88 -24.02 21.90
CA ALA A 352 0.33 -23.21 22.07
C ALA A 352 1.38 -23.88 22.97
N ILE A 353 0.95 -24.46 24.10
CA ILE A 353 1.85 -25.18 25.02
C ILE A 353 2.43 -26.40 24.33
N ASP A 354 1.63 -27.18 23.58
CA ASP A 354 2.07 -28.35 22.87
C ASP A 354 3.12 -27.99 21.79
N TYR A 355 2.91 -26.93 21.02
CA TYR A 355 3.89 -26.43 20.04
C TYR A 355 5.17 -25.92 20.71
N MET A 356 5.07 -25.15 21.81
CA MET A 356 6.25 -24.69 22.55
C MET A 356 7.10 -25.88 23.01
N ARG A 357 6.46 -26.93 23.48
CA ARG A 357 7.15 -28.15 23.96
C ARG A 357 7.71 -28.98 22.80
N GLU A 358 6.93 -29.17 21.73
CA GLU A 358 7.33 -29.95 20.56
C GLU A 358 8.55 -29.35 19.87
N TYR A 359 8.54 -28.03 19.67
CA TYR A 359 9.59 -27.33 18.96
C TYR A 359 10.66 -26.69 19.86
N GLY A 360 10.53 -26.80 21.17
CA GLY A 360 11.49 -26.25 22.13
C GLY A 360 11.60 -24.73 22.07
N VAL A 361 10.49 -24.03 21.81
CA VAL A 361 10.42 -22.57 21.72
C VAL A 361 9.63 -21.98 22.88
N SER A 362 10.01 -20.78 23.32
CA SER A 362 9.35 -20.08 24.44
C SER A 362 8.50 -18.88 23.98
N GLN A 363 8.51 -18.59 22.68
CA GLN A 363 7.82 -17.45 22.08
C GLN A 363 7.18 -17.89 20.76
N LEU A 364 5.90 -17.60 20.57
CA LEU A 364 5.17 -17.90 19.36
C LEU A 364 4.53 -16.61 18.81
N PRO A 365 4.79 -16.22 17.56
CA PRO A 365 3.97 -15.24 16.88
C PRO A 365 2.57 -15.82 16.65
N VAL A 366 1.56 -14.96 16.76
CA VAL A 366 0.16 -15.29 16.46
C VAL A 366 -0.16 -14.78 15.06
N LEU A 367 -0.46 -15.66 14.13
CA LEU A 367 -0.65 -15.36 12.71
C LEU A 367 -2.11 -15.56 12.29
N LYS A 368 -2.62 -14.65 11.45
CA LYS A 368 -3.99 -14.75 10.89
C LYS A 368 -4.11 -15.72 9.73
N ALA A 369 -2.99 -16.13 9.14
CA ALA A 369 -2.93 -17.04 7.99
C ALA A 369 -1.69 -17.93 8.07
N GLU A 370 -1.67 -19.01 7.27
CA GLU A 370 -0.49 -19.87 7.11
C GLU A 370 0.66 -19.13 6.40
N PRO A 371 1.92 -19.37 6.80
CA PRO A 371 3.08 -18.86 6.07
C PRO A 371 3.13 -19.34 4.60
N PRO A 372 3.64 -18.50 3.69
CA PRO A 372 4.26 -17.20 3.92
C PRO A 372 3.24 -16.10 4.25
N VAL A 373 3.53 -15.30 5.27
CA VAL A 373 2.68 -14.19 5.73
C VAL A 373 3.41 -12.85 5.56
N VAL A 374 2.65 -11.77 5.61
CA VAL A 374 3.16 -10.39 5.69
C VAL A 374 2.92 -9.81 7.09
N THR A 375 3.58 -8.70 7.40
CA THR A 375 3.50 -8.09 8.74
C THR A 375 2.09 -7.74 9.20
N GLY A 376 1.18 -7.38 8.28
CA GLY A 376 -0.24 -7.10 8.58
C GLY A 376 -1.04 -8.33 9.03
N GLU A 377 -0.51 -9.53 8.84
CA GLU A 377 -1.13 -10.79 9.28
C GLU A 377 -0.62 -11.28 10.64
N VAL A 378 0.32 -10.58 11.26
CA VAL A 378 0.79 -10.87 12.62
C VAL A 378 -0.16 -10.22 13.61
N ALA A 379 -0.99 -11.02 14.25
CA ALA A 379 -2.03 -10.55 15.19
C ALA A 379 -1.46 -10.20 16.57
N GLY A 380 -0.44 -10.95 17.02
CA GLY A 380 0.12 -10.79 18.34
C GLY A 380 1.28 -11.74 18.60
N SER A 381 1.54 -12.01 19.87
CA SER A 381 2.53 -12.97 20.34
C SER A 381 2.07 -13.68 21.62
N ILE A 382 2.58 -14.88 21.86
CA ILE A 382 2.39 -15.64 23.08
C ILE A 382 3.76 -16.01 23.65
N ALA A 383 3.96 -15.75 24.93
CA ALA A 383 5.17 -16.12 25.66
C ALA A 383 4.87 -17.24 26.67
N GLU A 384 5.78 -18.20 26.80
CA GLU A 384 5.69 -19.29 27.77
C GLU A 384 5.50 -18.77 29.20
N ARG A 385 6.26 -17.74 29.59
CA ARG A 385 6.20 -17.13 30.92
C ARG A 385 4.82 -16.54 31.22
N ASP A 386 4.24 -15.83 30.26
CA ASP A 386 2.96 -15.15 30.45
C ASP A 386 1.80 -16.14 30.52
N LEU A 387 1.86 -17.23 29.72
CA LEU A 387 0.90 -18.33 29.81
C LEU A 387 0.99 -19.07 31.15
N LEU A 388 2.21 -19.32 31.64
CA LEU A 388 2.41 -19.97 32.95
C LEU A 388 1.79 -19.17 34.07
N ASP A 389 2.04 -17.83 34.10
CA ASP A 389 1.47 -16.95 35.10
C ASP A 389 -0.05 -16.89 35.03
N ALA A 390 -0.60 -16.73 33.82
CA ALA A 390 -2.04 -16.66 33.59
C ALA A 390 -2.77 -17.95 33.99
N LEU A 391 -2.18 -19.11 33.70
CA LEU A 391 -2.74 -20.43 34.11
C LEU A 391 -2.66 -20.62 35.62
N PHE A 392 -1.54 -20.27 36.25
CA PHE A 392 -1.34 -20.41 37.68
C PHE A 392 -2.26 -19.50 38.51
N THR A 393 -2.52 -18.29 37.99
CA THR A 393 -3.43 -17.34 38.66
C THR A 393 -4.90 -17.55 38.31
N GLY A 394 -5.22 -18.52 37.44
CA GLY A 394 -6.59 -18.81 36.99
C GLY A 394 -7.18 -17.75 36.03
N GLN A 395 -6.36 -16.90 35.46
CA GLN A 395 -6.77 -15.94 34.45
C GLN A 395 -6.90 -16.57 33.06
N ALA A 396 -6.23 -17.68 32.81
CA ALA A 396 -6.34 -18.44 31.56
C ALA A 396 -6.71 -19.90 31.86
N HIS A 397 -7.35 -20.55 30.89
CA HIS A 397 -7.68 -21.98 30.91
C HIS A 397 -7.18 -22.64 29.62
N LEU A 398 -6.90 -23.94 29.66
CA LEU A 398 -6.33 -24.69 28.52
C LEU A 398 -7.20 -24.67 27.25
N HIS A 399 -8.50 -24.46 27.39
CA HIS A 399 -9.45 -24.41 26.28
C HIS A 399 -9.78 -23.01 25.79
N ASP A 400 -9.20 -21.98 26.42
CA ASP A 400 -9.36 -20.61 25.96
C ASP A 400 -8.65 -20.41 24.61
N THR A 401 -9.22 -19.55 23.76
CA THR A 401 -8.59 -19.20 22.49
C THR A 401 -7.40 -18.24 22.71
N ILE A 402 -6.39 -18.38 21.87
CA ILE A 402 -5.16 -17.58 21.92
C ILE A 402 -5.46 -16.08 21.84
N GLU A 403 -6.44 -15.65 21.05
CA GLU A 403 -6.81 -14.24 20.90
C GLU A 403 -7.15 -13.54 22.22
N ARG A 404 -7.57 -14.28 23.25
CA ARG A 404 -7.90 -13.75 24.57
C ARG A 404 -6.67 -13.48 25.44
N HIS A 405 -5.56 -14.13 25.13
CA HIS A 405 -4.35 -14.13 25.97
C HIS A 405 -3.10 -13.64 25.23
N MET A 406 -3.21 -13.35 23.93
CA MET A 406 -2.08 -12.84 23.15
C MET A 406 -1.72 -11.42 23.58
N ALA A 407 -0.43 -11.15 23.61
CA ALA A 407 0.15 -9.82 23.73
C ALA A 407 0.32 -9.16 22.35
N ALA A 408 0.83 -7.93 22.35
CA ALA A 408 1.21 -7.25 21.12
C ALA A 408 2.22 -8.08 20.30
N PRO A 409 2.30 -7.88 18.97
CA PRO A 409 3.31 -8.53 18.14
C PRO A 409 4.73 -8.31 18.67
N LEU A 410 5.59 -9.31 18.48
CA LEU A 410 7.02 -9.19 18.80
C LEU A 410 7.64 -8.00 18.05
N PRO A 411 8.63 -7.32 18.64
CA PRO A 411 9.38 -6.29 17.92
C PRO A 411 10.03 -6.90 16.68
N MET A 412 10.04 -6.12 15.59
CA MET A 412 10.52 -6.56 14.30
C MET A 412 11.95 -6.10 14.04
N ILE A 413 12.74 -6.97 13.40
CA ILE A 413 14.09 -6.69 12.93
C ILE A 413 14.29 -7.27 11.54
N GLY A 414 14.97 -6.53 10.66
CA GLY A 414 15.27 -7.02 9.30
C GLY A 414 16.41 -8.01 9.29
N GLY A 415 16.30 -9.03 8.45
CA GLY A 415 17.35 -10.07 8.29
C GLY A 415 18.70 -9.52 7.82
N GLY A 416 18.71 -8.43 7.06
CA GLY A 416 19.92 -7.75 6.60
C GLY A 416 20.55 -6.76 7.59
N GLN A 417 19.98 -6.61 8.80
CA GLN A 417 20.57 -5.77 9.84
C GLN A 417 21.72 -6.50 10.53
N PRO A 418 22.72 -5.77 11.10
CA PRO A 418 23.82 -6.38 11.82
C PRO A 418 23.33 -7.04 13.13
N VAL A 419 24.03 -8.10 13.55
CA VAL A 419 23.72 -8.81 14.82
C VAL A 419 23.77 -7.89 16.02
N SER A 420 24.59 -6.85 16.00
CA SER A 420 24.67 -5.83 17.06
C SER A 420 23.34 -5.11 17.31
N GLU A 421 22.54 -4.86 16.27
CA GLU A 421 21.17 -4.29 16.39
C GLU A 421 20.22 -5.28 17.10
N ALA A 422 20.32 -6.58 16.80
CA ALA A 422 19.54 -7.60 17.47
C ALA A 422 19.89 -7.69 18.97
N VAL A 423 21.18 -7.55 19.33
CA VAL A 423 21.59 -7.50 20.76
C VAL A 423 20.90 -6.34 21.47
N GLY A 424 20.96 -5.12 20.91
CA GLY A 424 20.31 -3.95 21.49
C GLY A 424 18.78 -4.07 21.61
N LEU A 425 18.13 -4.73 20.65
CA LEU A 425 16.69 -4.99 20.69
C LEU A 425 16.33 -6.02 21.78
N LEU A 426 17.12 -7.09 21.90
CA LEU A 426 16.88 -8.17 22.84
C LEU A 426 17.31 -7.84 24.29
N GLU A 427 17.94 -6.71 24.54
CA GLU A 427 18.07 -6.15 25.90
C GLU A 427 16.71 -5.77 26.49
N LYS A 428 15.76 -5.32 25.64
CA LYS A 428 14.45 -4.80 26.01
C LYS A 428 13.30 -5.79 25.74
N SER A 429 13.55 -6.85 25.01
CA SER A 429 12.56 -7.84 24.60
C SER A 429 13.13 -9.26 24.71
N ASP A 430 12.27 -10.24 24.95
CA ASP A 430 12.70 -11.65 25.05
C ASP A 430 12.93 -12.29 23.69
N ALA A 431 12.28 -11.77 22.64
CA ALA A 431 12.40 -12.25 21.27
C ALA A 431 12.14 -11.14 20.25
N ALA A 432 12.54 -11.36 19.02
CA ALA A 432 12.28 -10.49 17.88
C ALA A 432 11.80 -11.30 16.67
N LEU A 433 10.86 -10.75 15.93
CA LEU A 433 10.39 -11.32 14.67
C LEU A 433 11.30 -10.86 13.53
N VAL A 434 11.95 -11.80 12.87
CA VAL A 434 12.90 -11.49 11.77
C VAL A 434 12.14 -11.39 10.46
N LEU A 435 12.36 -10.28 9.75
CA LEU A 435 11.76 -9.99 8.45
C LEU A 435 12.78 -10.09 7.32
N VAL A 436 12.41 -10.73 6.22
CA VAL A 436 13.15 -10.73 4.95
C VAL A 436 12.16 -10.35 3.86
N ASP A 437 12.51 -9.33 3.07
CA ASP A 437 11.66 -8.79 2.01
C ASP A 437 10.22 -8.47 2.49
N GLY A 438 10.10 -7.92 3.70
CA GLY A 438 8.83 -7.55 4.34
C GLY A 438 8.03 -8.71 4.95
N LYS A 439 8.53 -9.95 4.86
CA LYS A 439 7.83 -11.17 5.32
C LYS A 439 8.49 -11.76 6.56
N PRO A 440 7.71 -12.11 7.60
CA PRO A 440 8.20 -12.88 8.74
C PRO A 440 8.85 -14.20 8.32
N LYS A 441 10.05 -14.45 8.79
CA LYS A 441 10.85 -15.64 8.47
C LYS A 441 11.24 -16.49 9.68
N GLY A 442 11.24 -15.91 10.86
CA GLY A 442 11.57 -16.64 12.07
C GLY A 442 11.56 -15.74 13.29
N VAL A 443 11.70 -16.34 14.43
CA VAL A 443 11.82 -15.67 15.74
C VAL A 443 13.25 -15.83 16.24
N LEU A 444 13.89 -14.74 16.62
CA LEU A 444 15.25 -14.70 17.18
C LEU A 444 15.18 -14.38 18.69
N THR A 445 15.89 -15.18 19.50
CA THR A 445 15.98 -15.00 20.94
C THR A 445 17.42 -14.73 21.38
N ARG A 446 17.60 -14.33 22.66
CA ARG A 446 18.95 -14.20 23.25
C ARG A 446 19.75 -15.50 23.19
N GLN A 447 19.09 -16.65 23.37
CA GLN A 447 19.74 -17.96 23.30
C GLN A 447 20.28 -18.25 21.90
N ASP A 448 19.53 -17.89 20.85
CA ASP A 448 19.97 -18.01 19.46
C ASP A 448 21.22 -17.18 19.19
N LEU A 449 21.25 -15.93 19.69
CA LEU A 449 22.43 -15.06 19.57
C LEU A 449 23.64 -15.61 20.31
N LEU A 450 23.45 -16.11 21.53
CA LEU A 450 24.55 -16.73 22.30
C LEU A 450 25.10 -17.95 21.59
N ALA A 451 24.23 -18.79 21.02
CA ALA A 451 24.64 -19.96 20.25
C ALA A 451 25.43 -19.54 18.98
N HIS A 452 24.95 -18.54 18.25
CA HIS A 452 25.62 -18.01 17.05
C HIS A 452 26.99 -17.42 17.37
N LEU A 453 27.10 -16.60 18.42
CA LEU A 453 28.37 -15.97 18.83
C LEU A 453 29.35 -16.97 19.45
N GLY A 454 28.85 -17.98 20.13
CA GLY A 454 29.68 -19.04 20.75
C GLY A 454 30.23 -20.08 19.75
N ALA A 455 29.67 -20.17 18.56
CA ALA A 455 30.11 -21.05 17.50
C ALA A 455 31.25 -20.45 16.62
N ARG A 456 31.60 -19.19 16.86
CA ARG A 456 32.69 -18.46 16.22
C ARG A 456 33.93 -18.47 17.08
#